data_907acd5c850d2c55cbba356e1bea5f5d
#
_entry.id   907acd5c850d2c55cbba356e1bea5f5d
#
_cell.length_a   1.000
_cell.length_b   1.000
_cell.length_c   1.000
_cell.angle_alpha   90.00
_cell.angle_beta   90.00
_cell.angle_gamma   90.00
#
_symmetry.space_group_name_H-M   'P 1'
#
loop_
_entity.id
_entity.type
_entity.pdbx_description
1 polymer ?
#
loop_
_entity_poly.entity_id
_entity_poly.type
_entity_poly.pdbx_seq_one_letter_code
_entity_poly.pdbx_strand_id
1 'polypeptide(L)'
;PGQGIQAQGMGLDERSSSKAAREIWDRADAHTRKELGFSILALVRDNPTELTARGVTYRHPKGLLNLTQFTQVALATVAMATTARLEEAGALVEGAAFAGHSLGEYTALSAYGRVFPVETMISIVFQRGSTMHTLVPRAEDGSSNYRMGALRPNQCGIGASEVEAYVAEISQRTGEFLQIVNYNLAGVQYAVAGTVAGLEALAADARARAKARGGKNPFMLVPGIDVPFHSSVLRPGVDEFR
;
A
#
# COMPACT_ATOMS: atom_id res chain seq x y z
N PRO A 1 -1.78 -3.55 -8.74
CA PRO A 1 -0.87 -2.59 -8.11
C PRO A 1 -1.02 -2.61 -6.60
N GLY A 2 0.06 -2.26 -5.88
CA GLY A 2 0.09 -2.18 -4.44
C GLY A 2 -0.10 -0.76 -3.92
N GLN A 3 -0.04 -0.59 -2.59
CA GLN A 3 -0.09 0.72 -1.95
C GLN A 3 1.17 1.56 -2.26
N GLY A 4 1.03 2.88 -2.18
CA GLY A 4 2.07 3.85 -2.51
C GLY A 4 1.82 4.62 -3.81
N ILE A 5 0.75 4.29 -4.54
CA ILE A 5 0.35 4.97 -5.79
C ILE A 5 -0.99 5.70 -5.66
N GLN A 6 -1.60 5.65 -4.48
CA GLN A 6 -2.88 6.31 -4.24
C GLN A 6 -2.76 7.84 -4.40
N ALA A 7 -3.76 8.42 -5.02
CA ALA A 7 -3.86 9.85 -5.24
C ALA A 7 -5.32 10.32 -5.13
N GLN A 8 -5.49 11.55 -4.72
CA GLN A 8 -6.80 12.19 -4.75
C GLN A 8 -7.38 12.17 -6.16
N GLY A 9 -8.64 11.82 -6.30
CA GLY A 9 -9.33 11.74 -7.58
C GLY A 9 -9.03 10.51 -8.43
N MET A 10 -8.19 9.56 -7.96
CA MET A 10 -7.83 8.37 -8.74
C MET A 10 -9.05 7.56 -9.18
N GLY A 11 -9.10 7.15 -10.46
CA GLY A 11 -10.14 6.32 -11.04
C GLY A 11 -11.49 7.02 -11.27
N LEU A 12 -11.63 8.32 -10.95
CA LEU A 12 -12.88 9.05 -11.18
C LEU A 12 -13.10 9.41 -12.65
N ASP A 13 -12.06 9.57 -13.42
CA ASP A 13 -12.09 9.72 -14.88
C ASP A 13 -12.60 8.43 -15.56
N GLU A 14 -12.11 7.26 -15.13
CA GLU A 14 -12.61 5.97 -15.61
C GLU A 14 -14.09 5.77 -15.24
N ARG A 15 -14.48 6.11 -14.00
CA ARG A 15 -15.88 6.08 -13.57
C ARG A 15 -16.76 6.98 -14.46
N SER A 16 -16.29 8.12 -14.90
CA SER A 16 -17.05 9.04 -15.75
C SER A 16 -17.21 8.53 -17.18
N SER A 17 -16.22 7.83 -17.70
CA SER A 17 -16.12 7.40 -19.10
C SER A 17 -16.59 5.98 -19.40
N SER A 18 -16.71 5.10 -18.40
CA SER A 18 -17.12 3.70 -18.55
C SER A 18 -18.34 3.39 -17.68
N LYS A 19 -19.34 2.73 -18.26
CA LYS A 19 -20.53 2.27 -17.53
C LYS A 19 -20.16 1.17 -16.55
N ALA A 20 -19.37 0.19 -16.98
CA ALA A 20 -18.94 -0.92 -16.13
C ALA A 20 -18.08 -0.44 -14.94
N ALA A 21 -17.15 0.50 -15.15
CA ALA A 21 -16.40 1.10 -14.08
C ALA A 21 -17.30 1.86 -13.09
N ARG A 22 -18.29 2.60 -13.59
CA ARG A 22 -19.26 3.32 -12.75
C ARG A 22 -20.04 2.36 -11.86
N GLU A 23 -20.53 1.25 -12.38
CA GLU A 23 -21.27 0.25 -11.63
C GLU A 23 -20.43 -0.31 -10.46
N ILE A 24 -19.14 -0.57 -10.67
CA ILE A 24 -18.23 -1.01 -9.60
C ILE A 24 -18.10 0.07 -8.51
N TRP A 25 -17.86 1.33 -8.91
CA TRP A 25 -17.75 2.44 -7.98
C TRP A 25 -19.03 2.66 -7.16
N ASP A 26 -20.19 2.60 -7.81
CA ASP A 26 -21.48 2.82 -7.16
C ASP A 26 -21.79 1.70 -6.16
N ARG A 27 -21.48 0.45 -6.49
CA ARG A 27 -21.57 -0.69 -5.57
C ARG A 27 -20.63 -0.55 -4.38
N ALA A 28 -19.37 -0.21 -4.62
CA ALA A 28 -18.38 0.01 -3.56
C ALA A 28 -18.82 1.15 -2.63
N ASP A 29 -19.30 2.28 -3.18
CA ASP A 29 -19.75 3.43 -2.40
C ASP A 29 -21.03 3.12 -1.58
N ALA A 30 -21.99 2.44 -2.17
CA ALA A 30 -23.19 2.01 -1.46
C ALA A 30 -22.84 1.08 -0.29
N HIS A 31 -21.93 0.13 -0.51
CA HIS A 31 -21.46 -0.80 0.52
C HIS A 31 -20.70 -0.07 1.64
N THR A 32 -19.75 0.79 1.31
CA THR A 32 -18.98 1.52 2.34
C THR A 32 -19.85 2.47 3.14
N ARG A 33 -20.85 3.11 2.54
CA ARG A 33 -21.84 3.93 3.28
C ARG A 33 -22.66 3.10 4.26
N LYS A 34 -23.18 1.98 3.79
CA LYS A 34 -24.08 1.14 4.57
C LYS A 34 -23.34 0.39 5.69
N GLU A 35 -22.24 -0.28 5.35
CA GLU A 35 -21.57 -1.22 6.25
C GLU A 35 -20.38 -0.59 7.01
N LEU A 36 -19.71 0.42 6.46
CA LEU A 36 -18.51 1.01 7.05
C LEU A 36 -18.70 2.45 7.53
N GLY A 37 -19.83 3.09 7.16
CA GLY A 37 -20.19 4.42 7.64
C GLY A 37 -19.48 5.59 6.95
N PHE A 38 -18.90 5.37 5.77
CA PHE A 38 -18.27 6.44 4.97
C PHE A 38 -18.50 6.25 3.48
N SER A 39 -18.34 7.33 2.70
CA SER A 39 -18.38 7.27 1.24
C SER A 39 -16.97 7.12 0.68
N ILE A 40 -16.69 6.02 -0.04
CA ILE A 40 -15.40 5.87 -0.70
C ILE A 40 -15.26 6.87 -1.88
N LEU A 41 -16.35 7.21 -2.56
CA LEU A 41 -16.33 8.24 -3.61
C LEU A 41 -15.96 9.61 -3.06
N ALA A 42 -16.57 10.04 -1.96
CA ALA A 42 -16.25 11.31 -1.33
C ALA A 42 -14.80 11.30 -0.79
N LEU A 43 -14.38 10.22 -0.17
CA LEU A 43 -13.04 10.07 0.38
C LEU A 43 -11.96 10.17 -0.72
N VAL A 44 -12.15 9.51 -1.86
CA VAL A 44 -11.20 9.58 -2.99
C VAL A 44 -11.23 10.96 -3.65
N ARG A 45 -12.42 11.57 -3.82
CA ARG A 45 -12.56 12.88 -4.44
C ARG A 45 -11.92 13.99 -3.62
N ASP A 46 -12.17 14.00 -2.32
CA ASP A 46 -11.87 15.13 -1.44
C ASP A 46 -10.61 14.91 -0.60
N ASN A 47 -10.19 13.66 -0.38
CA ASN A 47 -9.09 13.25 0.51
C ASN A 47 -9.06 14.03 1.83
N PRO A 48 -10.14 14.01 2.63
CA PRO A 48 -10.24 14.80 3.85
C PRO A 48 -9.17 14.40 4.87
N THR A 49 -8.77 15.32 5.73
CA THR A 49 -7.81 15.05 6.81
C THR A 49 -8.44 14.42 8.04
N GLU A 50 -9.76 14.47 8.13
CA GLU A 50 -10.54 13.88 9.24
C GLU A 50 -11.86 13.31 8.73
N LEU A 51 -12.30 12.21 9.34
CA LEU A 51 -13.60 11.58 9.10
C LEU A 51 -14.03 10.81 10.35
N THR A 52 -15.28 10.94 10.72
CA THR A 52 -15.90 10.07 11.73
C THR A 52 -16.80 9.05 11.05
N ALA A 53 -16.52 7.76 11.27
CA ALA A 53 -17.30 6.65 10.74
C ALA A 53 -17.55 5.62 11.85
N ARG A 54 -18.79 5.18 12.02
CA ARG A 54 -19.18 4.20 13.06
C ARG A 54 -18.71 4.57 14.49
N GLY A 55 -18.67 5.88 14.81
CA GLY A 55 -18.23 6.37 16.12
C GLY A 55 -16.71 6.45 16.31
N VAL A 56 -15.93 6.08 15.30
CA VAL A 56 -14.45 6.19 15.30
C VAL A 56 -14.05 7.39 14.45
N THR A 57 -13.21 8.26 15.01
CA THR A 57 -12.64 9.40 14.29
C THR A 57 -11.23 9.06 13.79
N TYR A 58 -11.05 9.15 12.48
CA TYR A 58 -9.80 8.93 11.79
C TYR A 58 -9.19 10.27 11.41
N ARG A 59 -7.87 10.42 11.60
CA ARG A 59 -7.11 11.63 11.26
C ARG A 59 -5.82 11.28 10.55
N HIS A 60 -5.45 12.09 9.56
CA HIS A 60 -4.12 12.03 8.96
C HIS A 60 -3.78 13.39 8.30
N PRO A 61 -2.60 14.00 8.57
CA PRO A 61 -2.29 15.37 8.14
C PRO A 61 -2.20 15.53 6.61
N LYS A 62 -1.95 14.44 5.88
CA LYS A 62 -1.89 14.42 4.40
C LYS A 62 -3.16 13.86 3.75
N GLY A 63 -4.25 13.76 4.50
CA GLY A 63 -5.51 13.18 4.06
C GLY A 63 -5.62 11.67 4.28
N LEU A 64 -6.84 11.20 4.38
CA LEU A 64 -7.19 9.84 4.79
C LEU A 64 -6.79 8.76 3.78
N LEU A 65 -6.51 9.12 2.52
CA LEU A 65 -5.91 8.19 1.56
C LEU A 65 -4.49 7.73 1.95
N ASN A 66 -3.89 8.29 3.01
CA ASN A 66 -2.64 7.82 3.59
C ASN A 66 -2.85 6.83 4.76
N LEU A 67 -4.09 6.61 5.19
CA LEU A 67 -4.44 5.58 6.16
C LEU A 67 -4.77 4.27 5.43
N THR A 68 -4.06 3.19 5.80
CA THR A 68 -4.06 1.96 5.01
C THR A 68 -5.45 1.33 4.82
N GLN A 69 -6.37 1.42 5.79
CA GLN A 69 -7.73 0.89 5.64
C GLN A 69 -8.51 1.61 4.53
N PHE A 70 -8.34 2.90 4.36
CA PHE A 70 -8.98 3.66 3.28
C PHE A 70 -8.23 3.51 1.95
N THR A 71 -6.89 3.49 2.01
CA THR A 71 -6.04 3.24 0.83
C THR A 71 -6.39 1.91 0.16
N GLN A 72 -6.53 0.84 0.96
CA GLN A 72 -6.81 -0.49 0.43
C GLN A 72 -8.18 -0.55 -0.23
N VAL A 73 -9.21 0.04 0.37
CA VAL A 73 -10.56 0.12 -0.21
C VAL A 73 -10.53 0.91 -1.53
N ALA A 74 -9.87 2.06 -1.54
CA ALA A 74 -9.78 2.90 -2.73
C ALA A 74 -9.05 2.19 -3.89
N LEU A 75 -7.88 1.61 -3.63
CA LEU A 75 -7.10 0.88 -4.64
C LEU A 75 -7.82 -0.39 -5.14
N ALA A 76 -8.50 -1.12 -4.25
CA ALA A 76 -9.29 -2.28 -4.65
C ALA A 76 -10.45 -1.86 -5.56
N THR A 77 -11.17 -0.79 -5.21
CA THR A 77 -12.24 -0.25 -6.06
C THR A 77 -11.73 0.16 -7.43
N VAL A 78 -10.62 0.91 -7.50
CA VAL A 78 -9.98 1.30 -8.77
C VAL A 78 -9.59 0.07 -9.59
N ALA A 79 -8.92 -0.91 -8.98
CA ALA A 79 -8.48 -2.11 -9.71
C ALA A 79 -9.66 -2.89 -10.29
N MET A 80 -10.75 -3.07 -9.53
CA MET A 80 -11.95 -3.73 -10.01
C MET A 80 -12.66 -2.90 -11.10
N ALA A 81 -12.74 -1.59 -10.95
CA ALA A 81 -13.33 -0.69 -11.95
C ALA A 81 -12.53 -0.69 -13.27
N THR A 82 -11.19 -0.60 -13.18
CA THR A 82 -10.31 -0.69 -14.36
C THR A 82 -10.47 -2.04 -15.08
N THR A 83 -10.54 -3.14 -14.33
CA THR A 83 -10.76 -4.47 -14.93
C THR A 83 -12.12 -4.55 -15.63
N ALA A 84 -13.19 -4.06 -15.00
CA ALA A 84 -14.52 -4.03 -15.60
C ALA A 84 -14.56 -3.17 -16.88
N ARG A 85 -13.86 -2.02 -16.90
CA ARG A 85 -13.71 -1.20 -18.10
C ARG A 85 -12.95 -1.92 -19.21
N LEU A 86 -11.88 -2.63 -18.90
CA LEU A 86 -11.13 -3.42 -19.88
C LEU A 86 -11.97 -4.55 -20.46
N GLU A 87 -12.80 -5.19 -19.64
CA GLU A 87 -13.75 -6.21 -20.08
C GLU A 87 -14.83 -5.60 -20.99
N GLU A 88 -15.45 -4.47 -20.60
CA GLU A 88 -16.41 -3.72 -21.43
C GLU A 88 -15.83 -3.35 -22.81
N ALA A 89 -14.53 -3.03 -22.84
CA ALA A 89 -13.80 -2.72 -24.07
C ALA A 89 -13.35 -3.95 -24.88
N GLY A 90 -13.62 -5.17 -24.41
CA GLY A 90 -13.13 -6.41 -25.05
C GLY A 90 -11.62 -6.58 -25.03
N ALA A 91 -10.94 -5.92 -24.08
CA ALA A 91 -9.48 -5.91 -23.99
C ALA A 91 -8.92 -7.00 -23.05
N LEU A 92 -9.76 -7.75 -22.34
CA LEU A 92 -9.33 -8.88 -21.53
C LEU A 92 -9.20 -10.13 -22.40
N VAL A 93 -8.05 -10.81 -22.26
CA VAL A 93 -7.78 -12.06 -22.97
C VAL A 93 -8.33 -13.23 -22.14
N GLU A 94 -9.21 -14.03 -22.72
CA GLU A 94 -9.75 -15.24 -22.09
C GLU A 94 -8.62 -16.22 -21.78
N GLY A 95 -8.63 -16.80 -20.57
CA GLY A 95 -7.61 -17.76 -20.13
C GLY A 95 -6.25 -17.15 -19.78
N ALA A 96 -6.10 -15.82 -19.81
CA ALA A 96 -4.87 -15.17 -19.39
C ALA A 96 -4.59 -15.43 -17.90
N ALA A 97 -3.32 -15.62 -17.56
CA ALA A 97 -2.87 -15.65 -16.18
C ALA A 97 -2.96 -14.27 -15.56
N PHE A 98 -3.28 -14.22 -14.27
CA PHE A 98 -3.29 -13.00 -13.49
C PHE A 98 -2.49 -13.16 -12.20
N ALA A 99 -1.91 -12.07 -11.73
CA ALA A 99 -1.15 -12.04 -10.49
C ALA A 99 -1.27 -10.68 -9.82
N GLY A 100 -1.01 -10.64 -8.53
CA GLY A 100 -1.00 -9.42 -7.75
C GLY A 100 0.05 -9.44 -6.66
N HIS A 101 0.61 -8.28 -6.32
CA HIS A 101 1.55 -8.10 -5.24
C HIS A 101 0.81 -7.52 -4.02
N SER A 102 0.93 -8.16 -2.84
CA SER A 102 0.31 -7.71 -1.59
C SER A 102 -1.20 -7.47 -1.74
N LEU A 103 -1.69 -6.23 -1.64
CA LEU A 103 -3.09 -5.88 -1.90
C LEU A 103 -3.55 -6.33 -3.30
N GLY A 104 -2.65 -6.30 -4.28
CA GLY A 104 -2.93 -6.72 -5.64
C GLY A 104 -3.35 -8.19 -5.77
N GLU A 105 -2.89 -9.07 -4.88
CA GLU A 105 -3.31 -10.47 -4.82
C GLU A 105 -4.82 -10.57 -4.53
N TYR A 106 -5.30 -9.85 -3.50
CA TYR A 106 -6.72 -9.80 -3.16
C TYR A 106 -7.56 -9.25 -4.32
N THR A 107 -7.10 -8.16 -4.92
CA THR A 107 -7.84 -7.56 -6.04
C THR A 107 -7.81 -8.42 -7.29
N ALA A 108 -6.75 -9.17 -7.55
CA ALA A 108 -6.68 -10.12 -8.66
C ALA A 108 -7.71 -11.24 -8.50
N LEU A 109 -7.87 -11.79 -7.29
CA LEU A 109 -8.88 -12.80 -6.98
C LEU A 109 -10.32 -12.30 -7.22
N SER A 110 -10.60 -11.03 -6.94
CA SER A 110 -11.93 -10.47 -7.12
C SER A 110 -12.16 -9.92 -8.53
N ALA A 111 -11.23 -9.10 -9.03
CA ALA A 111 -11.40 -8.38 -10.27
C ALA A 111 -11.36 -9.32 -11.49
N TYR A 112 -10.39 -10.23 -11.54
CA TYR A 112 -10.21 -11.16 -12.65
C TYR A 112 -10.70 -12.57 -12.32
N GLY A 113 -10.32 -13.11 -11.16
CA GLY A 113 -10.68 -14.44 -10.70
C GLY A 113 -12.16 -14.59 -10.31
N ARG A 114 -12.85 -13.47 -10.03
CA ARG A 114 -14.28 -13.42 -9.63
C ARG A 114 -14.63 -14.32 -8.43
N VAL A 115 -13.63 -14.57 -7.57
CA VAL A 115 -13.80 -15.41 -6.37
C VAL A 115 -14.69 -14.73 -5.34
N PHE A 116 -14.60 -13.40 -5.24
CA PHE A 116 -15.39 -12.59 -4.31
C PHE A 116 -16.15 -11.49 -5.05
N PRO A 117 -17.40 -11.20 -4.67
CA PRO A 117 -18.11 -10.00 -5.14
C PRO A 117 -17.44 -8.73 -4.61
N VAL A 118 -17.74 -7.60 -5.25
CA VAL A 118 -17.19 -6.28 -4.91
C VAL A 118 -17.31 -5.97 -3.42
N GLU A 119 -18.50 -6.19 -2.86
CA GLU A 119 -18.84 -5.87 -1.47
C GLU A 119 -18.00 -6.68 -0.48
N THR A 120 -17.83 -7.96 -0.73
CA THR A 120 -17.00 -8.85 0.10
C THR A 120 -15.55 -8.44 0.03
N MET A 121 -15.03 -8.15 -1.18
CA MET A 121 -13.65 -7.69 -1.34
C MET A 121 -13.40 -6.38 -0.57
N ILE A 122 -14.31 -5.41 -0.67
CA ILE A 122 -14.22 -4.13 0.06
C ILE A 122 -14.17 -4.37 1.58
N SER A 123 -15.00 -5.27 2.10
CA SER A 123 -14.99 -5.62 3.53
C SER A 123 -13.67 -6.27 3.95
N ILE A 124 -13.16 -7.23 3.16
CA ILE A 124 -11.90 -7.92 3.45
C ILE A 124 -10.73 -6.93 3.50
N VAL A 125 -10.59 -6.07 2.49
CA VAL A 125 -9.45 -5.15 2.43
C VAL A 125 -9.57 -4.01 3.45
N PHE A 126 -10.80 -3.61 3.84
CA PHE A 126 -11.01 -2.67 4.94
C PHE A 126 -10.59 -3.30 6.27
N GLN A 127 -11.03 -4.52 6.57
CA GLN A 127 -10.65 -5.25 7.77
C GLN A 127 -9.14 -5.44 7.84
N ARG A 128 -8.53 -5.92 6.73
CA ARG A 128 -7.07 -6.06 6.61
C ARG A 128 -6.33 -4.76 6.93
N GLY A 129 -6.76 -3.66 6.34
CA GLY A 129 -6.18 -2.35 6.57
C GLY A 129 -6.39 -1.86 8.00
N SER A 130 -7.57 -2.09 8.59
CA SER A 130 -7.89 -1.71 9.97
C SER A 130 -7.03 -2.46 10.98
N THR A 131 -6.90 -3.78 10.85
CA THR A 131 -5.99 -4.59 11.69
C THR A 131 -4.55 -4.07 11.60
N MET A 132 -4.04 -3.81 10.39
CA MET A 132 -2.69 -3.27 10.22
C MET A 132 -2.54 -1.86 10.83
N HIS A 133 -3.58 -1.04 10.74
CA HIS A 133 -3.58 0.32 11.29
C HIS A 133 -3.51 0.31 12.84
N THR A 134 -4.27 -0.56 13.49
CA THR A 134 -4.33 -0.63 14.97
C THR A 134 -3.07 -1.17 15.61
N LEU A 135 -2.28 -1.94 14.89
CA LEU A 135 -1.00 -2.50 15.36
C LEU A 135 0.15 -1.48 15.40
N VAL A 136 -0.05 -0.32 14.79
CA VAL A 136 1.00 0.70 14.66
C VAL A 136 0.70 1.88 15.57
N PRO A 137 1.59 2.24 16.52
CA PRO A 137 1.44 3.44 17.32
C PRO A 137 1.33 4.70 16.45
N ARG A 138 0.42 5.60 16.83
CA ARG A 138 0.17 6.83 16.10
C ARG A 138 0.26 8.05 17.01
N ALA A 139 0.71 9.16 16.44
CA ALA A 139 0.66 10.47 17.06
C ALA A 139 -0.78 11.02 17.07
N GLU A 140 -1.03 12.12 17.77
CA GLU A 140 -2.34 12.77 17.87
C GLU A 140 -2.90 13.22 16.51
N ASP A 141 -2.03 13.57 15.57
CA ASP A 141 -2.39 13.93 14.20
C ASP A 141 -2.70 12.71 13.30
N GLY A 142 -2.59 11.49 13.84
CA GLY A 142 -2.82 10.24 13.15
C GLY A 142 -1.62 9.72 12.34
N SER A 143 -0.49 10.41 12.30
CA SER A 143 0.72 9.94 11.65
C SER A 143 1.42 8.84 12.47
N SER A 144 2.26 8.03 11.81
CA SER A 144 3.09 7.02 12.49
C SER A 144 4.58 7.28 12.24
N ASN A 145 5.43 6.67 13.08
CA ASN A 145 6.89 6.73 12.91
C ASN A 145 7.41 5.65 11.95
N TYR A 146 6.55 4.96 11.19
CA TYR A 146 6.97 3.94 10.25
C TYR A 146 6.78 4.38 8.81
N ARG A 147 7.68 3.91 7.95
CA ARG A 147 7.62 4.12 6.48
C ARG A 147 8.11 2.85 5.79
N MET A 148 8.04 2.89 4.46
CA MET A 148 8.68 1.90 3.60
C MET A 148 9.59 2.57 2.58
N GLY A 149 10.66 1.87 2.20
CA GLY A 149 11.59 2.31 1.17
C GLY A 149 11.93 1.19 0.20
N ALA A 150 12.31 1.57 -1.01
CA ALA A 150 12.87 0.68 -2.02
C ALA A 150 14.39 0.85 -2.05
N LEU A 151 15.12 -0.20 -1.67
CA LEU A 151 16.58 -0.26 -1.70
C LEU A 151 17.03 -0.92 -2.99
N ARG A 152 18.01 -0.32 -3.67
CA ARG A 152 18.69 -0.86 -4.85
C ARG A 152 20.16 -1.16 -4.54
N PRO A 153 20.49 -2.33 -4.00
CA PRO A 153 21.82 -2.64 -3.50
C PRO A 153 22.89 -2.64 -4.60
N ASN A 154 22.54 -3.04 -5.82
CA ASN A 154 23.45 -2.95 -6.98
C ASN A 154 23.96 -1.52 -7.26
N GLN A 155 23.18 -0.49 -6.91
CA GLN A 155 23.60 0.91 -7.05
C GLN A 155 24.58 1.33 -5.94
N CYS A 156 24.67 0.57 -4.84
CA CYS A 156 25.57 0.80 -3.71
C CYS A 156 26.79 -0.11 -3.73
N GLY A 157 26.90 -1.02 -4.71
CA GLY A 157 27.92 -2.06 -4.77
C GLY A 157 27.78 -3.10 -3.66
N ILE A 158 26.55 -3.43 -3.27
CA ILE A 158 26.22 -4.46 -2.30
C ILE A 158 25.67 -5.66 -3.05
N GLY A 159 26.26 -6.82 -2.85
CA GLY A 159 25.85 -8.08 -3.47
C GLY A 159 24.52 -8.60 -2.89
N ALA A 160 23.83 -9.46 -3.63
CA ALA A 160 22.57 -10.05 -3.21
C ALA A 160 22.68 -10.81 -1.87
N SER A 161 23.80 -11.47 -1.63
CA SER A 161 24.08 -12.19 -0.36
C SER A 161 24.43 -11.29 0.82
N GLU A 162 24.73 -10.01 0.58
CA GLU A 162 25.17 -9.06 1.60
C GLU A 162 24.05 -8.12 2.08
N VAL A 163 22.94 -8.06 1.34
CA VAL A 163 21.88 -7.05 1.56
C VAL A 163 21.25 -7.17 2.95
N GLU A 164 21.02 -8.39 3.43
CA GLU A 164 20.44 -8.62 4.76
C GLU A 164 21.40 -8.14 5.86
N ALA A 165 22.67 -8.51 5.76
CA ALA A 165 23.69 -8.08 6.73
C ALA A 165 23.86 -6.56 6.71
N TYR A 166 23.83 -5.94 5.53
CA TYR A 166 23.91 -4.48 5.36
C TYR A 166 22.77 -3.75 6.06
N VAL A 167 21.51 -4.18 5.85
CA VAL A 167 20.34 -3.54 6.49
C VAL A 167 20.38 -3.78 8.01
N ALA A 168 20.76 -5.00 8.45
CA ALA A 168 20.90 -5.33 9.86
C ALA A 168 22.00 -4.50 10.56
N GLU A 169 23.14 -4.27 9.91
CA GLU A 169 24.23 -3.41 10.41
C GLU A 169 23.74 -1.97 10.65
N ILE A 170 23.02 -1.39 9.70
CA ILE A 170 22.48 -0.04 9.87
C ILE A 170 21.48 0.01 11.04
N SER A 171 20.60 -0.99 11.13
CA SER A 171 19.64 -1.10 12.23
C SER A 171 20.33 -1.18 13.58
N GLN A 172 21.34 -2.03 13.71
CA GLN A 172 22.12 -2.18 14.96
C GLN A 172 22.87 -0.90 15.33
N ARG A 173 23.54 -0.28 14.37
CA ARG A 173 24.35 0.93 14.58
C ARG A 173 23.50 2.12 15.02
N THR A 174 22.27 2.21 14.53
CA THR A 174 21.36 3.34 14.84
C THR A 174 20.42 3.04 16.02
N GLY A 175 20.24 1.77 16.39
CA GLY A 175 19.21 1.34 17.34
C GLY A 175 17.78 1.45 16.77
N GLU A 176 17.63 1.69 15.47
CA GLU A 176 16.35 1.91 14.80
C GLU A 176 15.85 0.62 14.12
N PHE A 177 14.53 0.46 14.05
CA PHE A 177 13.94 -0.68 13.38
C PHE A 177 14.09 -0.57 11.86
N LEU A 178 14.72 -1.59 11.26
CA LEU A 178 14.78 -1.81 9.82
C LEU A 178 14.62 -3.30 9.53
N GLN A 179 13.79 -3.64 8.55
CA GLN A 179 13.59 -5.01 8.11
C GLN A 179 13.37 -5.08 6.60
N ILE A 180 14.09 -5.96 5.89
CA ILE A 180 13.73 -6.33 4.53
C ILE A 180 12.44 -7.13 4.58
N VAL A 181 11.45 -6.71 3.81
CA VAL A 181 10.10 -7.27 3.83
C VAL A 181 9.66 -7.86 2.49
N ASN A 182 10.29 -7.44 1.39
CA ASN A 182 10.07 -8.03 0.07
C ASN A 182 11.38 -8.10 -0.72
N TYR A 183 11.59 -9.24 -1.34
CA TYR A 183 12.70 -9.54 -2.25
C TYR A 183 12.16 -9.45 -3.69
N ASN A 184 11.92 -8.21 -4.16
CA ASN A 184 11.24 -7.99 -5.44
C ASN A 184 12.06 -8.49 -6.64
N LEU A 185 13.37 -8.22 -6.62
CA LEU A 185 14.31 -8.72 -7.61
C LEU A 185 15.68 -8.89 -6.97
N ALA A 186 16.17 -10.12 -6.91
CA ALA A 186 17.42 -10.47 -6.23
C ALA A 186 18.60 -9.59 -6.72
N GLY A 187 19.32 -9.01 -5.77
CA GLY A 187 20.45 -8.11 -6.01
C GLY A 187 20.11 -6.73 -6.59
N VAL A 188 18.84 -6.48 -6.98
CA VAL A 188 18.43 -5.26 -7.70
C VAL A 188 17.45 -4.40 -6.92
N GLN A 189 16.40 -5.01 -6.32
CA GLN A 189 15.38 -4.24 -5.62
C GLN A 189 14.76 -5.01 -4.44
N TYR A 190 14.80 -4.36 -3.28
CA TYR A 190 14.22 -4.87 -2.04
C TYR A 190 13.32 -3.81 -1.41
N ALA A 191 12.20 -4.22 -0.82
CA ALA A 191 11.43 -3.33 0.04
C ALA A 191 11.94 -3.45 1.48
N VAL A 192 12.15 -2.31 2.11
CA VAL A 192 12.57 -2.21 3.52
C VAL A 192 11.50 -1.45 4.29
N ALA A 193 10.98 -2.05 5.35
CA ALA A 193 10.15 -1.40 6.35
C ALA A 193 11.02 -0.88 7.49
N GLY A 194 10.70 0.28 8.05
CA GLY A 194 11.47 0.82 9.16
C GLY A 194 10.86 2.07 9.77
N THR A 195 11.45 2.49 10.88
CA THR A 195 11.21 3.82 11.44
C THR A 195 11.71 4.91 10.49
N VAL A 196 11.16 6.11 10.61
CA VAL A 196 11.59 7.25 9.78
C VAL A 196 13.10 7.45 9.91
N ALA A 197 13.63 7.52 11.15
CA ALA A 197 15.05 7.72 11.39
C ALA A 197 15.92 6.57 10.84
N GLY A 198 15.47 5.30 10.98
CA GLY A 198 16.17 4.15 10.44
C GLY A 198 16.27 4.19 8.91
N LEU A 199 15.16 4.50 8.23
CA LEU A 199 15.14 4.61 6.77
C LEU A 199 15.95 5.82 6.27
N GLU A 200 15.99 6.92 7.00
CA GLU A 200 16.85 8.07 6.69
C GLU A 200 18.32 7.71 6.80
N ALA A 201 18.72 6.99 7.87
CA ALA A 201 20.10 6.52 8.03
C ALA A 201 20.49 5.54 6.91
N LEU A 202 19.62 4.57 6.58
CA LEU A 202 19.83 3.66 5.46
C LEU A 202 19.96 4.40 4.13
N ALA A 203 19.10 5.38 3.89
CA ALA A 203 19.13 6.21 2.67
C ALA A 203 20.43 7.03 2.56
N ALA A 204 20.90 7.61 3.68
CA ALA A 204 22.13 8.39 3.72
C ALA A 204 23.37 7.53 3.41
N ASP A 205 23.48 6.35 4.05
CA ASP A 205 24.58 5.40 3.79
C ASP A 205 24.55 4.89 2.35
N ALA A 206 23.39 4.47 1.87
CA ALA A 206 23.22 3.99 0.49
C ALA A 206 23.62 5.06 -0.55
N ARG A 207 23.21 6.33 -0.32
CA ARG A 207 23.60 7.44 -1.22
C ARG A 207 25.10 7.72 -1.18
N ALA A 208 25.73 7.68 -0.02
CA ALA A 208 27.17 7.86 0.12
C ALA A 208 27.94 6.77 -0.65
N ARG A 209 27.55 5.50 -0.50
CA ARG A 209 28.13 4.36 -1.23
C ARG A 209 27.91 4.49 -2.74
N ALA A 210 26.71 4.84 -3.19
CA ALA A 210 26.39 5.02 -4.60
C ALA A 210 27.21 6.16 -5.22
N LYS A 211 27.36 7.29 -4.52
CA LYS A 211 28.18 8.43 -4.98
C LYS A 211 29.63 8.00 -5.24
N ALA A 212 30.22 7.21 -4.35
CA ALA A 212 31.59 6.71 -4.48
C ALA A 212 31.79 5.77 -5.68
N ARG A 213 30.72 5.21 -6.24
CA ARG A 213 30.73 4.18 -7.31
C ARG A 213 30.00 4.59 -8.59
N GLY A 214 29.51 5.83 -8.68
CA GLY A 214 28.74 6.30 -9.85
C GLY A 214 27.34 5.72 -9.95
N GLY A 215 26.82 5.09 -8.89
CA GLY A 215 25.45 4.55 -8.83
C GLY A 215 24.39 5.66 -8.75
N LYS A 216 23.15 5.33 -9.15
CA LYS A 216 22.04 6.29 -9.22
C LYS A 216 20.81 5.76 -8.46
N ASN A 217 20.18 6.67 -7.69
CA ASN A 217 18.92 6.39 -6.98
C ASN A 217 18.96 5.07 -6.18
N PRO A 218 19.91 4.90 -5.24
CA PRO A 218 20.11 3.66 -4.50
C PRO A 218 18.96 3.39 -3.51
N PHE A 219 18.22 4.42 -3.12
CA PHE A 219 17.11 4.35 -2.17
C PHE A 219 16.03 5.37 -2.49
N MET A 220 14.77 4.95 -2.34
CA MET A 220 13.60 5.81 -2.50
C MET A 220 12.56 5.46 -1.43
N LEU A 221 12.06 6.46 -0.72
CA LEU A 221 10.88 6.29 0.14
C LEU A 221 9.64 6.04 -0.72
N VAL A 222 8.82 5.08 -0.30
CA VAL A 222 7.51 4.84 -0.93
C VAL A 222 6.53 5.86 -0.38
N PRO A 223 5.93 6.70 -1.22
CA PRO A 223 5.03 7.76 -0.75
C PRO A 223 3.73 7.19 -0.20
N GLY A 224 3.08 7.94 0.71
CA GLY A 224 1.73 7.62 1.20
C GLY A 224 1.62 6.34 2.01
N ILE A 225 2.73 5.81 2.52
CA ILE A 225 2.77 4.63 3.41
C ILE A 225 3.31 5.05 4.78
N ASP A 226 2.56 4.70 5.81
CA ASP A 226 2.91 4.94 7.20
C ASP A 226 2.71 3.68 8.09
N VAL A 227 2.76 2.51 7.46
CA VAL A 227 2.68 1.18 8.10
C VAL A 227 3.87 0.36 7.61
N PRO A 228 4.58 -0.37 8.51
CA PRO A 228 5.71 -1.22 8.14
C PRO A 228 5.20 -2.56 7.57
N PHE A 229 4.65 -2.53 6.33
CA PHE A 229 4.02 -3.71 5.71
C PHE A 229 4.97 -4.90 5.65
N HIS A 230 4.40 -6.09 5.81
CA HIS A 230 5.08 -7.38 5.75
C HIS A 230 6.19 -7.57 6.79
N SER A 231 6.31 -6.67 7.78
CA SER A 231 7.31 -6.77 8.85
C SER A 231 6.80 -7.56 10.06
N SER A 232 7.73 -7.91 10.93
CA SER A 232 7.44 -8.56 12.22
C SER A 232 6.55 -7.72 13.15
N VAL A 233 6.50 -6.40 12.97
CA VAL A 233 5.62 -5.47 13.71
C VAL A 233 4.15 -5.82 13.50
N LEU A 234 3.77 -6.31 12.33
CA LEU A 234 2.37 -6.65 12.00
C LEU A 234 2.01 -8.11 12.33
N ARG A 235 2.95 -8.92 12.78
CA ARG A 235 2.73 -10.34 13.06
C ARG A 235 1.61 -10.61 14.09
N PRO A 236 1.45 -9.80 15.16
CA PRO A 236 0.36 -10.02 16.12
C PRO A 236 -1.06 -9.97 15.53
N GLY A 237 -1.26 -9.28 14.40
CA GLY A 237 -2.56 -9.18 13.74
C GLY A 237 -2.94 -10.36 12.85
N VAL A 238 -2.06 -11.36 12.69
CA VAL A 238 -2.33 -12.50 11.80
C VAL A 238 -3.50 -13.33 12.30
N ASP A 239 -3.55 -13.60 13.59
CA ASP A 239 -4.61 -14.44 14.17
C ASP A 239 -5.96 -13.73 14.20
N GLU A 240 -5.96 -12.42 14.39
CA GLU A 240 -7.18 -11.59 14.33
C GLU A 240 -7.77 -11.53 12.91
N PHE A 241 -6.92 -11.60 11.90
CA PHE A 241 -7.34 -11.52 10.49
C PHE A 241 -7.77 -12.88 9.90
N ARG A 242 -7.45 -14.00 10.53
CA ARG A 242 -7.87 -15.35 10.10
C ARG A 242 -9.35 -15.59 10.34
#